data_64f3904f7193536448e84af21a5fadbd
#
_entry.id   64f3904f7193536448e84af21a5fadbd
#
_cell.length_a   1.000
_cell.length_b   1.000
_cell.length_c   1.000
_cell.angle_alpha   90.00
_cell.angle_beta   90.00
_cell.angle_gamma   90.00
#
_symmetry.space_group_name_H-M   'P 1'
#
loop_
_entity.id
_entity.type
_entity.pdbx_description
1 polymer ?
#
loop_
_entity_poly.entity_id
_entity_poly.type
_entity_poly.pdbx_seq_one_letter_code
_entity_poly.pdbx_strand_id
1 'polypeptide(L)'
;MSDIEEDEFQDAQESIPQLTSMDLDTAIIEAKKAIHYFFNNDFEEARKIMEPWAGSSMYHSLGTSVFAFLEAILTFEQKHIEKAAGAVKQCMSVCLKQRKHVTLTQNIGKMVKKTNYDAYTIEEVHAELCYAESLLLKSMLTFVEDETLVSFVKAGLKIRTCFLSYKECLTILNSRKWETDAHKIHFESGVRTGIGAFNLMISLLPAKIIKLLEFIGFSGDKEYGLTELEAGYKERRGLRHVLCAMILLAYNLLVSFVLSHTDGDLDWCEKVLEEELSLYPNGVWFLFFKGRLELTRGNFEHSLEWYTKSWKSQDLWPQFHHICFWELMWAHCSLQQWNQAAMFASILAKESNWSRTIYLYQRAAILIMQKPPTQSEEKQLVDTLMMQAPAHKQRIAGKSLPMEKFVIKKTERYFAQKKSLVLPIFELMYVWNLFRIVGKRQDLTLNIFKVIEEAEKELARVSKTEFHADNEALLLLLKGACLRQMKHPLLAENCLRRVLELDKSIKEDTYLLPYATVELALLAQDQGNVQLAIGFLEDAKKNFTGYLLESRLHFRIHSDLMKLTGKKAEDIVL
;
A
#
# COMPACT_ATOMS: atom_id res chain seq x y z
N MET A 1 37.43 21.62 -1.99
CA MET A 1 38.57 20.87 -1.45
C MET A 1 37.93 19.59 -0.94
N SER A 2 37.92 18.63 -1.75
CA SER A 2 38.70 17.40 -1.95
C SER A 2 38.40 16.44 -0.78
N ASP A 3 37.93 15.25 -0.93
CA ASP A 3 38.62 14.15 -1.61
C ASP A 3 37.57 13.14 -2.11
N ILE A 4 37.69 12.78 -3.36
CA ILE A 4 37.12 11.56 -3.93
C ILE A 4 38.31 10.60 -3.96
N GLU A 5 38.32 9.62 -3.08
CA GLU A 5 39.22 8.48 -3.16
C GLU A 5 38.72 7.56 -4.30
N GLU A 6 39.51 7.51 -5.36
CA GLU A 6 39.46 6.48 -6.39
C GLU A 6 40.15 5.23 -5.83
N ASP A 7 39.40 4.23 -5.42
CA ASP A 7 39.93 2.89 -5.19
C ASP A 7 40.04 2.16 -6.54
N GLU A 8 41.26 2.09 -7.06
CA GLU A 8 41.69 1.18 -8.10
C GLU A 8 41.69 -0.26 -7.56
N PHE A 9 40.70 -1.06 -7.96
CA PHE A 9 40.80 -2.51 -7.89
C PHE A 9 41.17 -3.07 -9.26
N GLN A 10 42.43 -3.42 -9.44
CA GLN A 10 42.89 -4.36 -10.45
C GLN A 10 42.64 -5.76 -9.90
N ASP A 11 41.71 -6.49 -10.49
CA ASP A 11 41.61 -7.93 -10.28
C ASP A 11 41.58 -8.69 -11.61
N ALA A 12 42.26 -9.83 -11.61
CA ALA A 12 42.62 -10.63 -12.75
C ALA A 12 41.41 -11.07 -13.58
N GLN A 13 41.39 -10.69 -14.85
CA GLN A 13 40.45 -11.19 -15.85
C GLN A 13 40.83 -12.63 -16.23
N GLU A 14 40.08 -13.61 -15.74
CA GLU A 14 39.87 -14.86 -16.46
C GLU A 14 39.01 -14.55 -17.70
N SER A 15 39.54 -14.85 -18.89
CA SER A 15 38.88 -14.62 -20.16
C SER A 15 37.72 -15.57 -20.36
N ILE A 16 36.51 -15.11 -19.93
CA ILE A 16 35.24 -15.69 -20.37
C ILE A 16 35.02 -15.27 -21.84
N PRO A 17 34.58 -16.18 -22.75
CA PRO A 17 34.35 -15.82 -24.15
C PRO A 17 33.42 -14.60 -24.22
N GLN A 18 33.80 -13.58 -24.97
CA GLN A 18 32.98 -12.40 -25.23
C GLN A 18 31.68 -12.86 -25.89
N LEU A 19 30.61 -12.91 -25.08
CA LEU A 19 29.24 -13.01 -25.57
C LEU A 19 29.00 -11.79 -26.48
N THR A 20 28.47 -12.04 -27.67
CA THR A 20 28.03 -11.00 -28.62
C THR A 20 27.11 -10.01 -27.88
N SER A 21 27.25 -8.71 -28.15
CA SER A 21 26.43 -7.68 -27.54
C SER A 21 24.94 -7.96 -27.79
N MET A 22 24.14 -7.96 -26.73
CA MET A 22 22.66 -8.10 -26.79
C MET A 22 22.10 -6.87 -27.54
N ASP A 23 21.40 -7.09 -28.66
CA ASP A 23 20.69 -6.02 -29.35
C ASP A 23 19.38 -5.64 -28.63
N LEU A 24 18.87 -4.45 -28.94
CA LEU A 24 17.69 -3.89 -28.24
C LEU A 24 16.41 -4.69 -28.53
N ASP A 25 16.19 -5.12 -29.76
CA ASP A 25 14.98 -5.85 -30.13
C ASP A 25 14.91 -7.20 -29.44
N THR A 26 16.00 -7.97 -29.45
CA THR A 26 16.09 -9.23 -28.69
C THR A 26 15.90 -9.00 -27.21
N ALA A 27 16.52 -7.96 -26.63
CA ALA A 27 16.37 -7.64 -25.22
C ALA A 27 14.92 -7.31 -24.82
N ILE A 28 14.17 -6.61 -25.67
CA ILE A 28 12.75 -6.31 -25.45
C ILE A 28 11.90 -7.59 -25.54
N ILE A 29 12.17 -8.45 -26.54
CA ILE A 29 11.46 -9.74 -26.70
C ILE A 29 11.71 -10.64 -25.47
N GLU A 30 12.95 -10.75 -25.03
CA GLU A 30 13.32 -11.54 -23.85
C GLU A 30 12.72 -10.97 -22.57
N ALA A 31 12.71 -9.64 -22.39
CA ALA A 31 12.05 -8.99 -21.28
C ALA A 31 10.54 -9.27 -21.27
N LYS A 32 9.88 -9.22 -22.42
CA LYS A 32 8.46 -9.56 -22.55
C LYS A 32 8.18 -11.02 -22.17
N LYS A 33 9.04 -11.94 -22.59
CA LYS A 33 8.96 -13.35 -22.23
C LYS A 33 9.17 -13.57 -20.72
N ALA A 34 10.16 -12.90 -20.13
CA ALA A 34 10.43 -12.98 -18.69
C ALA A 34 9.26 -12.41 -17.85
N ILE A 35 8.65 -11.31 -18.29
CA ILE A 35 7.42 -10.76 -17.65
C ILE A 35 6.29 -11.79 -17.69
N HIS A 36 6.09 -12.46 -18.84
CA HIS A 36 5.06 -13.49 -18.95
C HIS A 36 5.30 -14.66 -17.99
N TYR A 37 6.52 -15.17 -17.91
CA TYR A 37 6.88 -16.21 -16.94
C TYR A 37 6.67 -15.74 -15.50
N PHE A 38 7.12 -14.54 -15.16
CA PHE A 38 7.00 -13.97 -13.83
C PHE A 38 5.54 -13.91 -13.36
N PHE A 39 4.64 -13.41 -14.21
CA PHE A 39 3.22 -13.31 -13.86
C PHE A 39 2.47 -14.64 -13.90
N ASN A 40 3.07 -15.70 -14.46
CA ASN A 40 2.59 -17.08 -14.35
C ASN A 40 3.24 -17.89 -13.23
N ASN A 41 4.01 -17.26 -12.33
CA ASN A 41 4.74 -17.88 -11.21
C ASN A 41 5.98 -18.71 -11.64
N ASP A 42 6.39 -18.66 -12.90
CA ASP A 42 7.60 -19.33 -13.39
C ASP A 42 8.82 -18.45 -13.13
N PHE A 43 9.05 -18.09 -11.87
CA PHE A 43 10.07 -17.11 -11.45
C PHE A 43 11.48 -17.54 -11.81
N GLU A 44 11.79 -18.85 -11.77
CA GLU A 44 13.10 -19.38 -12.16
C GLU A 44 13.35 -19.22 -13.65
N GLU A 45 12.35 -19.47 -14.51
CA GLU A 45 12.48 -19.27 -15.95
C GLU A 45 12.65 -17.78 -16.28
N ALA A 46 11.94 -16.90 -15.58
CA ALA A 46 12.12 -15.47 -15.72
C ALA A 46 13.56 -15.03 -15.34
N ARG A 47 14.13 -15.58 -14.27
CA ARG A 47 15.52 -15.31 -13.85
C ARG A 47 16.54 -15.83 -14.85
N LYS A 48 16.39 -17.05 -15.35
CA LYS A 48 17.29 -17.64 -16.37
C LYS A 48 17.41 -16.79 -17.61
N ILE A 49 16.35 -16.07 -17.99
CA ILE A 49 16.39 -15.14 -19.11
C ILE A 49 17.14 -13.85 -18.72
N MET A 50 16.83 -13.27 -17.53
CA MET A 50 17.31 -11.94 -17.18
C MET A 50 18.75 -11.91 -16.65
N GLU A 51 19.16 -12.85 -15.78
CA GLU A 51 20.43 -12.79 -15.08
C GLU A 51 21.67 -12.83 -15.98
N PRO A 52 21.75 -13.65 -17.05
CA PRO A 52 22.97 -13.74 -17.87
C PRO A 52 23.39 -12.42 -18.51
N TRP A 53 22.44 -11.55 -18.82
CA TRP A 53 22.68 -10.28 -19.49
C TRP A 53 22.54 -9.05 -18.60
N ALA A 54 22.31 -9.24 -17.29
CA ALA A 54 22.08 -8.14 -16.34
C ALA A 54 23.27 -7.16 -16.24
N GLY A 55 24.47 -7.60 -16.57
CA GLY A 55 25.68 -6.75 -16.55
C GLY A 55 25.89 -5.89 -17.80
N SER A 56 25.19 -6.15 -18.90
CA SER A 56 25.45 -5.53 -20.21
C SER A 56 24.21 -4.97 -20.93
N SER A 57 23.06 -5.58 -20.77
CA SER A 57 21.81 -5.14 -21.39
C SER A 57 20.93 -4.37 -20.40
N MET A 58 20.44 -3.18 -20.80
CA MET A 58 19.62 -2.31 -19.96
C MET A 58 18.30 -2.96 -19.54
N TYR A 59 17.62 -3.68 -20.44
CA TYR A 59 16.33 -4.34 -20.13
C TYR A 59 16.50 -5.55 -19.21
N HIS A 60 17.58 -6.32 -19.37
CA HIS A 60 17.89 -7.44 -18.50
C HIS A 60 18.30 -6.97 -17.10
N SER A 61 19.12 -5.91 -17.04
CA SER A 61 19.53 -5.31 -15.77
C SER A 61 18.34 -4.70 -15.02
N LEU A 62 17.42 -4.05 -15.75
CA LEU A 62 16.20 -3.51 -15.18
C LEU A 62 15.27 -4.62 -14.66
N GLY A 63 15.04 -5.68 -15.43
CA GLY A 63 14.20 -6.82 -15.02
C GLY A 63 14.75 -7.50 -13.77
N THR A 64 16.07 -7.76 -13.71
CA THR A 64 16.74 -8.29 -12.52
C THR A 64 16.54 -7.35 -11.30
N SER A 65 16.63 -6.04 -11.51
CA SER A 65 16.41 -5.04 -10.47
C SER A 65 14.97 -5.04 -9.95
N VAL A 66 13.98 -5.18 -10.85
CA VAL A 66 12.56 -5.27 -10.47
C VAL A 66 12.29 -6.53 -9.65
N PHE A 67 12.84 -7.68 -10.04
CA PHE A 67 12.68 -8.93 -9.28
C PHE A 67 13.28 -8.82 -7.88
N ALA A 68 14.49 -8.29 -7.76
CA ALA A 68 15.13 -8.07 -6.46
C ALA A 68 14.36 -7.04 -5.61
N PHE A 69 13.82 -5.99 -6.22
CA PHE A 69 13.00 -4.99 -5.55
C PHE A 69 11.72 -5.60 -4.99
N LEU A 70 10.99 -6.40 -5.76
CA LEU A 70 9.78 -7.07 -5.31
C LEU A 70 10.05 -8.04 -4.17
N GLU A 71 11.15 -8.82 -4.26
CA GLU A 71 11.61 -9.68 -3.17
C GLU A 71 11.89 -8.87 -1.89
N ALA A 72 12.58 -7.74 -2.00
CA ALA A 72 12.89 -6.86 -0.87
C ALA A 72 11.63 -6.28 -0.19
N ILE A 73 10.66 -5.82 -0.99
CA ILE A 73 9.40 -5.27 -0.47
C ILE A 73 8.52 -6.36 0.17
N LEU A 74 8.50 -7.57 -0.37
CA LEU A 74 7.70 -8.66 0.20
C LEU A 74 8.29 -9.20 1.51
N THR A 75 9.61 -9.25 1.63
CA THR A 75 10.28 -9.83 2.80
C THR A 75 10.55 -8.85 3.92
N PHE A 76 10.81 -7.59 3.58
CA PHE A 76 11.34 -6.57 4.51
C PHE A 76 12.63 -7.02 5.24
N GLU A 77 13.39 -7.95 4.61
CA GLU A 77 14.66 -8.42 5.15
C GLU A 77 15.82 -7.57 4.63
N GLN A 78 16.71 -7.16 5.53
CA GLN A 78 17.84 -6.29 5.22
C GLN A 78 18.71 -6.84 4.06
N LYS A 79 18.97 -8.15 4.05
CA LYS A 79 19.76 -8.81 2.98
C LYS A 79 19.11 -8.66 1.58
N HIS A 80 17.77 -8.70 1.51
CA HIS A 80 17.05 -8.54 0.24
C HIS A 80 16.98 -7.07 -0.18
N ILE A 81 16.88 -6.14 0.77
CA ILE A 81 16.96 -4.70 0.52
C ILE A 81 18.33 -4.34 -0.04
N GLU A 82 19.42 -4.82 0.55
CA GLU A 82 20.78 -4.61 0.07
C GLU A 82 21.01 -5.22 -1.32
N LYS A 83 20.51 -6.44 -1.57
CA LYS A 83 20.54 -7.08 -2.89
C LYS A 83 19.82 -6.24 -3.93
N ALA A 84 18.63 -5.73 -3.61
CA ALA A 84 17.86 -4.87 -4.50
C ALA A 84 18.59 -3.54 -4.78
N ALA A 85 19.15 -2.90 -3.76
CA ALA A 85 19.93 -1.67 -3.90
C ALA A 85 21.16 -1.89 -4.80
N GLY A 86 21.85 -3.02 -4.64
CA GLY A 86 22.96 -3.44 -5.51
C GLY A 86 22.53 -3.62 -6.96
N ALA A 87 21.45 -4.35 -7.21
CA ALA A 87 20.92 -4.58 -8.56
C ALA A 87 20.50 -3.27 -9.23
N VAL A 88 19.79 -2.39 -8.51
CA VAL A 88 19.40 -1.07 -9.02
C VAL A 88 20.62 -0.20 -9.35
N LYS A 89 21.68 -0.22 -8.51
CA LYS A 89 22.93 0.49 -8.77
C LYS A 89 23.61 -0.04 -10.04
N GLN A 90 23.66 -1.36 -10.24
CA GLN A 90 24.18 -1.98 -11.45
C GLN A 90 23.38 -1.54 -12.68
N CYS A 91 22.04 -1.59 -12.63
CA CYS A 91 21.17 -1.17 -13.72
C CYS A 91 21.43 0.30 -14.12
N MET A 92 21.52 1.20 -13.14
CA MET A 92 21.88 2.60 -13.38
C MET A 92 23.23 2.72 -14.09
N SER A 93 24.24 1.94 -13.70
CA SER A 93 25.55 1.94 -14.32
C SER A 93 25.50 1.46 -15.78
N VAL A 94 24.75 0.39 -16.07
CA VAL A 94 24.54 -0.12 -17.45
C VAL A 94 23.85 0.95 -18.30
N CYS A 95 22.78 1.55 -17.80
CA CYS A 95 22.06 2.60 -18.52
C CYS A 95 22.94 3.83 -18.79
N LEU A 96 23.74 4.28 -17.81
CA LEU A 96 24.62 5.43 -17.95
C LEU A 96 25.66 5.26 -19.06
N LYS A 97 26.15 4.05 -19.30
CA LYS A 97 27.08 3.76 -20.40
C LYS A 97 26.43 3.88 -21.79
N GLN A 98 25.12 3.65 -21.86
CA GLN A 98 24.34 3.62 -23.09
C GLN A 98 23.55 4.92 -23.35
N ARG A 99 23.42 5.78 -22.33
CA ARG A 99 22.81 7.10 -22.48
C ARG A 99 23.69 8.05 -23.25
N LYS A 100 23.08 9.01 -23.93
CA LYS A 100 23.83 10.05 -24.65
C LYS A 100 24.66 10.88 -23.69
N HIS A 101 25.99 10.89 -23.92
CA HIS A 101 26.90 11.74 -23.18
C HIS A 101 26.74 13.21 -23.61
N VAL A 102 26.21 14.03 -22.75
CA VAL A 102 26.13 15.48 -22.96
C VAL A 102 27.38 16.11 -22.38
N THR A 103 28.26 16.63 -23.27
CA THR A 103 29.47 17.35 -22.86
C THR A 103 29.10 18.65 -22.09
N LEU A 104 29.99 19.10 -21.19
CA LEU A 104 29.79 20.35 -20.37
C LEU A 104 29.51 21.58 -21.26
N THR A 105 30.12 21.65 -22.45
CA THR A 105 29.88 22.69 -23.47
C THR A 105 28.46 22.65 -24.03
N GLN A 106 27.84 21.48 -24.13
CA GLN A 106 26.44 21.33 -24.58
C GLN A 106 25.45 21.70 -23.49
N ASN A 107 25.80 21.58 -22.23
CA ASN A 107 24.93 22.03 -21.12
C ASN A 107 24.76 23.56 -21.06
N ILE A 108 25.78 24.31 -21.41
CA ILE A 108 25.70 25.78 -21.55
C ILE A 108 24.88 26.14 -22.80
N GLY A 109 24.99 25.35 -23.88
CA GLY A 109 24.21 25.52 -25.11
C GLY A 109 22.73 25.07 -24.98
N LYS A 110 22.38 24.15 -24.05
CA LYS A 110 20.99 23.71 -23.81
C LYS A 110 20.10 24.84 -23.26
N MET A 111 20.66 25.86 -22.62
CA MET A 111 19.90 27.04 -22.23
C MET A 111 19.46 27.91 -23.42
N VAL A 112 20.02 27.69 -24.62
CA VAL A 112 19.81 28.56 -25.81
C VAL A 112 19.32 27.79 -27.05
N LYS A 113 19.55 26.47 -27.15
CA LYS A 113 19.10 25.64 -28.30
C LYS A 113 18.23 24.48 -27.90
N LYS A 114 17.08 24.31 -28.57
CA LYS A 114 16.20 23.15 -28.45
C LYS A 114 16.95 21.86 -28.78
N THR A 115 16.94 20.88 -27.88
CA THR A 115 17.61 19.58 -28.07
C THR A 115 17.00 18.85 -29.27
N ASN A 116 17.86 18.38 -30.19
CA ASN A 116 17.42 17.55 -31.31
C ASN A 116 17.41 16.07 -30.91
N TYR A 117 16.24 15.54 -30.54
CA TYR A 117 16.08 14.15 -30.14
C TYR A 117 16.09 13.15 -31.32
N ASP A 118 15.93 13.62 -32.58
CA ASP A 118 16.05 12.78 -33.76
C ASP A 118 17.50 12.31 -33.98
N ALA A 119 18.48 13.01 -33.37
CA ALA A 119 19.90 12.64 -33.44
C ALA A 119 20.33 11.60 -32.36
N TYR A 120 19.42 11.15 -31.48
CA TYR A 120 19.69 10.09 -30.52
C TYR A 120 19.51 8.74 -31.22
N THR A 121 20.33 7.73 -30.88
CA THR A 121 20.04 6.36 -31.31
C THR A 121 18.86 5.80 -30.55
N ILE A 122 18.29 4.71 -31.01
CA ILE A 122 17.14 4.10 -30.33
C ILE A 122 17.56 3.51 -28.96
N GLU A 123 18.79 2.99 -28.88
CA GLU A 123 19.37 2.49 -27.62
C GLU A 123 19.57 3.63 -26.60
N GLU A 124 20.09 4.79 -27.05
CA GLU A 124 20.26 5.96 -26.19
C GLU A 124 18.92 6.42 -25.59
N VAL A 125 17.85 6.38 -26.39
CA VAL A 125 16.49 6.74 -25.98
C VAL A 125 15.96 5.75 -24.94
N HIS A 126 16.05 4.45 -25.21
CA HIS A 126 15.60 3.41 -24.27
C HIS A 126 16.45 3.37 -23.00
N ALA A 127 17.74 3.71 -23.07
CA ALA A 127 18.60 3.83 -21.90
C ALA A 127 18.18 4.98 -20.98
N GLU A 128 17.68 6.09 -21.55
CA GLU A 128 17.11 7.18 -20.75
C GLU A 128 15.89 6.73 -19.94
N LEU A 129 15.00 5.95 -20.56
CA LEU A 129 13.83 5.40 -19.89
C LEU A 129 14.22 4.40 -18.80
N CYS A 130 15.06 3.40 -19.11
CA CYS A 130 15.48 2.40 -18.11
C CYS A 130 16.24 3.04 -16.93
N TYR A 131 16.97 4.13 -17.18
CA TYR A 131 17.59 4.92 -16.13
C TYR A 131 16.56 5.61 -15.24
N ALA A 132 15.51 6.22 -15.84
CA ALA A 132 14.43 6.85 -15.08
C ALA A 132 13.67 5.84 -14.19
N GLU A 133 13.42 4.63 -14.73
CA GLU A 133 12.80 3.53 -13.96
C GLU A 133 13.69 3.05 -12.81
N SER A 134 14.99 2.95 -13.04
CA SER A 134 15.97 2.61 -11.98
C SER A 134 16.00 3.67 -10.88
N LEU A 135 15.87 4.96 -11.22
CA LEU A 135 15.75 6.06 -10.26
C LEU A 135 14.45 5.96 -9.43
N LEU A 136 13.35 5.53 -10.05
CA LEU A 136 12.10 5.31 -9.34
C LEU A 136 12.24 4.19 -8.31
N LEU A 137 12.78 3.03 -8.69
CA LEU A 137 13.06 1.91 -7.79
C LEU A 137 14.00 2.34 -6.65
N LYS A 138 15.09 3.07 -6.97
CA LYS A 138 16.02 3.59 -5.97
C LYS A 138 15.35 4.54 -4.99
N SER A 139 14.45 5.39 -5.48
CA SER A 139 13.70 6.32 -4.63
C SER A 139 12.80 5.57 -3.66
N MET A 140 12.11 4.52 -4.15
CA MET A 140 11.26 3.68 -3.31
C MET A 140 12.06 2.90 -2.25
N LEU A 141 13.21 2.29 -2.62
CA LEU A 141 14.09 1.61 -1.66
C LEU A 141 14.61 2.55 -0.59
N THR A 142 14.93 3.80 -0.93
CA THR A 142 15.43 4.78 0.05
C THR A 142 14.44 5.06 1.19
N PHE A 143 13.12 4.92 0.95
CA PHE A 143 12.11 5.02 2.01
C PHE A 143 12.11 3.84 2.97
N VAL A 144 12.66 2.70 2.54
CA VAL A 144 12.74 1.47 3.33
C VAL A 144 14.09 1.35 4.07
N GLU A 145 15.18 1.85 3.44
CA GLU A 145 16.56 1.69 3.95
C GLU A 145 16.88 2.58 5.14
N ASP A 146 16.34 3.80 5.20
CA ASP A 146 16.84 4.82 6.14
C ASP A 146 15.71 5.51 6.93
N GLU A 147 15.80 5.39 8.25
CA GLU A 147 14.79 5.83 9.21
C GLU A 147 14.90 7.32 9.62
N THR A 148 15.88 8.10 9.09
CA THR A 148 16.14 9.46 9.59
C THR A 148 15.50 10.57 8.76
N LEU A 149 15.24 11.73 9.38
CA LEU A 149 14.76 12.95 8.71
C LEU A 149 15.75 13.47 7.65
N VAL A 150 17.05 13.25 7.83
CA VAL A 150 18.10 13.66 6.88
C VAL A 150 17.97 12.87 5.58
N SER A 151 17.61 11.58 5.69
CA SER A 151 17.34 10.71 4.54
C SER A 151 16.13 11.17 3.76
N PHE A 152 15.14 11.76 4.42
CA PHE A 152 13.96 12.32 3.77
C PHE A 152 14.32 13.50 2.83
N VAL A 153 15.25 14.37 3.24
CA VAL A 153 15.73 15.46 2.37
C VAL A 153 16.55 14.91 1.21
N LYS A 154 17.42 13.93 1.47
CA LYS A 154 18.18 13.24 0.42
C LYS A 154 17.25 12.47 -0.55
N ALA A 155 16.20 11.84 -0.02
CA ALA A 155 15.16 11.19 -0.82
C ALA A 155 14.43 12.21 -1.71
N GLY A 156 14.10 13.40 -1.20
CA GLY A 156 13.49 14.48 -1.97
C GLY A 156 14.31 14.89 -3.19
N LEU A 157 15.64 14.98 -3.05
CA LEU A 157 16.53 15.26 -4.18
C LEU A 157 16.57 14.12 -5.20
N LYS A 158 16.55 12.85 -4.75
CA LYS A 158 16.48 11.68 -5.64
C LYS A 158 15.15 11.62 -6.37
N ILE A 159 14.05 11.91 -5.68
CA ILE A 159 12.70 12.00 -6.26
C ILE A 159 12.65 13.10 -7.33
N ARG A 160 13.27 14.26 -7.08
CA ARG A 160 13.39 15.33 -8.08
C ARG A 160 14.15 14.87 -9.32
N THR A 161 15.27 14.15 -9.15
CA THR A 161 16.05 13.62 -10.27
C THR A 161 15.22 12.62 -11.08
N CYS A 162 14.48 11.75 -10.43
CA CYS A 162 13.54 10.81 -11.07
C CYS A 162 12.47 11.56 -11.89
N PHE A 163 11.83 12.56 -11.31
CA PHE A 163 10.84 13.40 -12.00
C PHE A 163 11.41 14.06 -13.25
N LEU A 164 12.61 14.66 -13.16
CA LEU A 164 13.27 15.31 -14.30
C LEU A 164 13.62 14.30 -15.40
N SER A 165 14.06 13.09 -15.05
CA SER A 165 14.31 12.02 -16.02
C SER A 165 13.05 11.58 -16.75
N TYR A 166 11.92 11.41 -16.06
CA TYR A 166 10.65 11.09 -16.73
C TYR A 166 10.12 12.24 -17.57
N LYS A 167 10.31 13.49 -17.12
CA LYS A 167 9.97 14.67 -17.94
C LYS A 167 10.78 14.73 -19.22
N GLU A 168 12.06 14.37 -19.18
CA GLU A 168 12.91 14.22 -20.37
C GLU A 168 12.39 13.11 -21.29
N CYS A 169 12.06 11.93 -20.72
CA CYS A 169 11.46 10.83 -21.49
C CYS A 169 10.15 11.24 -22.18
N LEU A 170 9.29 11.99 -21.49
CA LEU A 170 8.05 12.51 -22.07
C LEU A 170 8.33 13.49 -23.21
N THR A 171 9.35 14.33 -23.07
CA THR A 171 9.78 15.27 -24.12
C THR A 171 10.30 14.52 -25.33
N ILE A 172 11.09 13.46 -25.11
CA ILE A 172 11.57 12.56 -26.19
C ILE A 172 10.38 11.92 -26.90
N LEU A 173 9.43 11.33 -26.15
CA LEU A 173 8.24 10.67 -26.70
C LEU A 173 7.47 11.58 -27.67
N ASN A 174 7.28 12.85 -27.29
CA ASN A 174 6.45 13.81 -28.02
C ASN A 174 7.22 14.57 -29.13
N SER A 175 8.55 14.61 -29.10
CA SER A 175 9.35 15.45 -30.00
C SER A 175 10.13 14.68 -31.04
N ARG A 176 10.44 13.39 -30.77
CA ARG A 176 11.23 12.53 -31.69
C ARG A 176 10.37 11.99 -32.82
N LYS A 177 10.95 11.92 -34.00
CA LYS A 177 10.40 11.12 -35.11
C LYS A 177 10.81 9.66 -34.91
N TRP A 178 9.81 8.80 -34.70
CA TRP A 178 10.04 7.37 -34.49
C TRP A 178 10.16 6.63 -35.80
N GLU A 179 11.19 5.81 -35.91
CA GLU A 179 11.47 5.01 -37.12
C GLU A 179 10.52 3.81 -37.21
N THR A 180 10.19 3.20 -36.04
CA THR A 180 9.26 2.08 -35.95
C THR A 180 8.24 2.30 -34.84
N ASP A 181 7.01 1.84 -35.09
CA ASP A 181 5.95 1.85 -34.04
C ASP A 181 6.28 0.92 -32.87
N ALA A 182 7.01 -0.17 -33.12
CA ALA A 182 7.36 -1.13 -32.07
C ALA A 182 8.20 -0.49 -30.98
N HIS A 183 9.29 0.20 -31.33
CA HIS A 183 10.13 0.89 -30.33
C HIS A 183 9.37 2.00 -29.60
N LYS A 184 8.57 2.79 -30.35
CA LYS A 184 7.73 3.84 -29.76
C LYS A 184 6.78 3.28 -28.71
N ILE A 185 6.05 2.20 -29.02
CA ILE A 185 5.06 1.58 -28.13
C ILE A 185 5.72 1.11 -26.84
N HIS A 186 6.87 0.44 -26.91
CA HIS A 186 7.58 -0.02 -25.73
C HIS A 186 8.13 1.13 -24.88
N PHE A 187 8.64 2.18 -25.53
CA PHE A 187 9.10 3.39 -24.84
C PHE A 187 7.91 4.13 -24.20
N GLU A 188 6.84 4.39 -24.95
CA GLU A 188 5.62 5.04 -24.45
C GLU A 188 5.00 4.28 -23.25
N SER A 189 4.94 2.96 -23.33
CA SER A 189 4.46 2.11 -22.23
C SER A 189 5.24 2.36 -20.94
N GLY A 190 6.58 2.50 -21.01
CA GLY A 190 7.41 2.81 -19.84
C GLY A 190 7.23 4.24 -19.33
N VAL A 191 7.14 5.21 -20.24
CA VAL A 191 6.91 6.62 -19.89
C VAL A 191 5.58 6.78 -19.16
N ARG A 192 4.50 6.20 -19.70
CA ARG A 192 3.16 6.26 -19.08
C ARG A 192 3.11 5.56 -17.72
N THR A 193 3.69 4.36 -17.63
CA THR A 193 3.78 3.63 -16.35
C THR A 193 4.52 4.44 -15.29
N GLY A 194 5.69 4.99 -15.65
CA GLY A 194 6.53 5.71 -14.72
C GLY A 194 5.94 7.06 -14.28
N ILE A 195 5.43 7.85 -15.22
CA ILE A 195 4.76 9.12 -14.91
C ILE A 195 3.50 8.88 -14.08
N GLY A 196 2.71 7.87 -14.47
CA GLY A 196 1.49 7.51 -13.77
C GLY A 196 1.76 7.05 -12.34
N ALA A 197 2.68 6.09 -12.15
CA ALA A 197 3.07 5.60 -10.85
C ALA A 197 3.68 6.69 -9.96
N PHE A 198 4.54 7.56 -10.54
CA PHE A 198 5.17 8.66 -9.83
C PHE A 198 4.13 9.67 -9.31
N ASN A 199 3.23 10.16 -10.17
CA ASN A 199 2.21 11.13 -9.78
C ASN A 199 1.26 10.54 -8.74
N LEU A 200 0.82 9.29 -8.92
CA LEU A 200 -0.04 8.60 -7.97
C LEU A 200 0.66 8.45 -6.61
N MET A 201 1.90 7.97 -6.59
CA MET A 201 2.68 7.79 -5.36
C MET A 201 2.85 9.11 -4.59
N ILE A 202 3.24 10.19 -5.26
CA ILE A 202 3.44 11.50 -4.62
C ILE A 202 2.13 12.03 -4.05
N SER A 203 1.02 11.88 -4.77
CA SER A 203 -0.31 12.35 -4.30
C SER A 203 -0.81 11.62 -3.04
N LEU A 204 -0.25 10.46 -2.72
CA LEU A 204 -0.60 9.66 -1.54
C LEU A 204 0.31 9.93 -0.33
N LEU A 205 1.31 10.80 -0.46
CA LEU A 205 2.19 11.16 0.65
C LEU A 205 1.49 12.08 1.67
N PRO A 206 1.94 12.08 2.94
CA PRO A 206 1.42 13.01 3.93
C PRO A 206 1.61 14.48 3.50
N ALA A 207 0.63 15.34 3.78
CA ALA A 207 0.62 16.75 3.36
C ALA A 207 1.90 17.54 3.70
N LYS A 208 2.53 17.24 4.84
CA LYS A 208 3.81 17.88 5.21
C LYS A 208 4.93 17.57 4.21
N ILE A 209 4.90 16.36 3.65
CA ILE A 209 5.87 15.90 2.66
C ILE A 209 5.54 16.50 1.30
N ILE A 210 4.27 16.51 0.91
CA ILE A 210 3.81 17.14 -0.33
C ILE A 210 4.24 18.61 -0.36
N LYS A 211 3.99 19.38 0.71
CA LYS A 211 4.44 20.78 0.81
C LYS A 211 5.96 20.95 0.67
N LEU A 212 6.76 20.02 1.22
CA LEU A 212 8.21 20.04 1.05
C LEU A 212 8.60 19.79 -0.42
N LEU A 213 7.91 18.85 -1.09
CA LEU A 213 8.17 18.53 -2.49
C LEU A 213 7.73 19.67 -3.42
N GLU A 214 6.63 20.34 -3.13
CA GLU A 214 6.17 21.56 -3.81
C GLU A 214 7.20 22.69 -3.70
N PHE A 215 7.77 22.89 -2.51
CA PHE A 215 8.86 23.85 -2.30
C PHE A 215 10.11 23.51 -3.14
N ILE A 216 10.38 22.24 -3.40
CA ILE A 216 11.48 21.78 -4.28
C ILE A 216 11.10 21.84 -5.77
N GLY A 217 9.84 22.18 -6.07
CA GLY A 217 9.35 22.50 -7.42
C GLY A 217 8.66 21.35 -8.14
N PHE A 218 8.00 20.42 -7.42
CA PHE A 218 7.10 19.46 -8.04
C PHE A 218 6.00 19.00 -7.08
N SER A 219 4.82 18.73 -7.66
CA SER A 219 3.65 18.17 -7.01
C SER A 219 3.22 16.87 -7.70
N GLY A 220 2.49 16.00 -7.00
CA GLY A 220 1.84 14.86 -7.59
C GLY A 220 0.39 15.19 -7.97
N ASP A 221 0.00 14.81 -9.18
CA ASP A 221 -1.39 14.90 -9.64
C ASP A 221 -1.98 13.48 -9.76
N LYS A 222 -2.92 13.18 -8.86
CA LYS A 222 -3.55 11.86 -8.78
C LYS A 222 -4.34 11.52 -10.06
N GLU A 223 -5.15 12.44 -10.54
CA GLU A 223 -6.01 12.21 -11.70
C GLU A 223 -5.19 12.05 -12.97
N TYR A 224 -4.16 12.89 -13.14
CA TYR A 224 -3.21 12.74 -14.24
C TYR A 224 -2.47 11.40 -14.15
N GLY A 225 -2.03 11.02 -12.94
CA GLY A 225 -1.37 9.73 -12.72
C GLY A 225 -2.23 8.53 -13.11
N LEU A 226 -3.51 8.52 -12.70
CA LEU A 226 -4.46 7.47 -13.05
C LEU A 226 -4.75 7.43 -14.56
N THR A 227 -4.90 8.59 -15.20
CA THR A 227 -5.13 8.70 -16.65
C THR A 227 -3.96 8.13 -17.44
N GLU A 228 -2.71 8.42 -17.05
CA GLU A 228 -1.51 7.88 -17.71
C GLU A 228 -1.41 6.36 -17.52
N LEU A 229 -1.71 5.84 -16.32
CA LEU A 229 -1.74 4.40 -16.07
C LEU A 229 -2.82 3.69 -16.90
N GLU A 230 -4.02 4.26 -17.00
CA GLU A 230 -5.07 3.70 -17.86
C GLU A 230 -4.69 3.69 -19.34
N ALA A 231 -4.07 4.76 -19.83
CA ALA A 231 -3.58 4.82 -21.19
C ALA A 231 -2.47 3.77 -21.44
N GLY A 232 -1.56 3.60 -20.47
CA GLY A 232 -0.52 2.57 -20.52
C GLY A 232 -1.10 1.15 -20.49
N TYR A 233 -2.16 0.90 -19.73
CA TYR A 233 -2.87 -0.38 -19.72
C TYR A 233 -3.56 -0.68 -21.06
N LYS A 234 -4.21 0.32 -21.66
CA LYS A 234 -4.91 0.17 -22.95
C LYS A 234 -3.98 -0.17 -24.12
N GLU A 235 -2.69 0.23 -24.09
CA GLU A 235 -1.71 -0.16 -25.08
C GLU A 235 -1.16 -1.56 -24.78
N ARG A 236 -1.95 -2.58 -25.09
CA ARG A 236 -1.68 -4.00 -24.78
C ARG A 236 -0.39 -4.56 -25.40
N ARG A 237 0.13 -3.95 -26.47
CA ARG A 237 1.40 -4.33 -27.11
C ARG A 237 2.60 -3.84 -26.32
N GLY A 238 2.41 -2.83 -25.47
CA GLY A 238 3.47 -2.24 -24.65
C GLY A 238 3.99 -3.22 -23.60
N LEU A 239 5.31 -3.20 -23.38
CA LEU A 239 5.99 -4.11 -22.45
C LEU A 239 5.43 -4.02 -21.00
N ARG A 240 4.97 -2.84 -20.59
CA ARG A 240 4.61 -2.52 -19.20
C ARG A 240 3.10 -2.42 -18.94
N HIS A 241 2.26 -2.81 -19.92
CA HIS A 241 0.80 -2.75 -19.73
C HIS A 241 0.33 -3.51 -18.48
N VAL A 242 0.91 -4.69 -18.23
CA VAL A 242 0.59 -5.51 -17.05
C VAL A 242 0.98 -4.82 -15.73
N LEU A 243 2.04 -4.03 -15.71
CA LEU A 243 2.43 -3.24 -14.54
C LEU A 243 1.43 -2.10 -14.30
N CYS A 244 0.90 -1.47 -15.35
CA CYS A 244 -0.19 -0.51 -15.23
C CYS A 244 -1.44 -1.17 -14.62
N ALA A 245 -1.82 -2.36 -15.09
CA ALA A 245 -2.91 -3.12 -14.50
C ALA A 245 -2.71 -3.37 -13.00
N MET A 246 -1.51 -3.83 -12.61
CA MET A 246 -1.15 -4.08 -11.21
C MET A 246 -1.28 -2.84 -10.33
N ILE A 247 -0.75 -1.70 -10.79
CA ILE A 247 -0.79 -0.44 -10.04
C ILE A 247 -2.24 0.04 -9.89
N LEU A 248 -3.04 -0.02 -10.96
CA LEU A 248 -4.44 0.40 -10.94
C LEU A 248 -5.31 -0.54 -10.07
N LEU A 249 -5.09 -1.85 -10.13
CA LEU A 249 -5.75 -2.82 -9.24
C LEU A 249 -5.39 -2.57 -7.78
N ALA A 250 -4.09 -2.37 -7.49
CA ALA A 250 -3.64 -2.03 -6.13
C ALA A 250 -4.27 -0.72 -5.64
N TYR A 251 -4.34 0.31 -6.48
CA TYR A 251 -4.98 1.58 -6.14
C TYR A 251 -6.46 1.38 -5.82
N ASN A 252 -7.23 0.76 -6.71
CA ASN A 252 -8.68 0.61 -6.54
C ASN A 252 -9.06 -0.33 -5.39
N LEU A 253 -8.34 -1.43 -5.20
CA LEU A 253 -8.71 -2.48 -4.25
C LEU A 253 -8.03 -2.36 -2.88
N LEU A 254 -6.84 -1.76 -2.79
CA LEU A 254 -6.09 -1.64 -1.54
C LEU A 254 -5.99 -0.20 -1.06
N VAL A 255 -5.47 0.72 -1.88
CA VAL A 255 -5.22 2.10 -1.48
C VAL A 255 -6.54 2.83 -1.18
N SER A 256 -7.51 2.75 -2.08
CA SER A 256 -8.83 3.36 -1.89
C SER A 256 -9.54 2.81 -0.65
N PHE A 257 -9.40 1.52 -0.36
CA PHE A 257 -9.95 0.91 0.85
C PHE A 257 -9.35 1.50 2.13
N VAL A 258 -8.04 1.74 2.15
CA VAL A 258 -7.34 2.24 3.35
C VAL A 258 -7.55 3.74 3.55
N LEU A 259 -7.52 4.53 2.48
CA LEU A 259 -7.47 6.00 2.52
C LEU A 259 -8.81 6.68 2.23
N SER A 260 -9.88 5.95 1.98
CA SER A 260 -11.20 6.51 1.64
C SER A 260 -12.32 5.73 2.35
N HIS A 261 -13.49 6.36 2.47
CA HIS A 261 -14.73 5.69 2.86
C HIS A 261 -15.55 5.19 1.66
N THR A 262 -15.03 5.33 0.43
CA THR A 262 -15.67 4.83 -0.79
C THR A 262 -14.85 3.74 -1.44
N ASP A 263 -15.51 2.86 -2.18
CA ASP A 263 -14.82 1.86 -2.98
C ASP A 263 -14.15 2.51 -4.20
N GLY A 264 -13.13 1.86 -4.73
CA GLY A 264 -12.62 2.13 -6.07
C GLY A 264 -13.57 1.63 -7.16
N ASP A 265 -13.15 1.69 -8.41
CA ASP A 265 -13.92 1.20 -9.55
C ASP A 265 -13.86 -0.34 -9.61
N LEU A 266 -14.82 -1.00 -8.96
CA LEU A 266 -14.88 -2.45 -8.85
C LEU A 266 -15.26 -3.13 -10.18
N ASP A 267 -16.03 -2.46 -11.04
CA ASP A 267 -16.46 -3.00 -12.33
C ASP A 267 -15.30 -2.95 -13.33
N TRP A 268 -14.51 -1.90 -13.28
CA TRP A 268 -13.25 -1.82 -14.02
C TRP A 268 -12.27 -2.90 -13.56
N CYS A 269 -12.12 -3.09 -12.24
CA CYS A 269 -11.26 -4.13 -11.68
C CYS A 269 -11.69 -5.54 -12.13
N GLU A 270 -12.99 -5.82 -12.20
CA GLU A 270 -13.50 -7.10 -12.70
C GLU A 270 -13.03 -7.35 -14.13
N LYS A 271 -13.27 -6.40 -15.03
CA LYS A 271 -12.89 -6.53 -16.46
C LYS A 271 -11.38 -6.78 -16.62
N VAL A 272 -10.57 -5.99 -15.91
CA VAL A 272 -9.11 -6.17 -15.94
C VAL A 272 -8.71 -7.55 -15.43
N LEU A 273 -9.31 -8.01 -14.33
CA LEU A 273 -8.99 -9.31 -13.76
C LEU A 273 -9.43 -10.47 -14.66
N GLU A 274 -10.57 -10.36 -15.36
CA GLU A 274 -10.98 -11.34 -16.36
C GLU A 274 -9.96 -11.45 -17.51
N GLU A 275 -9.50 -10.31 -18.03
CA GLU A 275 -8.48 -10.25 -19.07
C GLU A 275 -7.13 -10.81 -18.61
N GLU A 276 -6.62 -10.34 -17.47
CA GLU A 276 -5.31 -10.75 -16.97
C GLU A 276 -5.28 -12.23 -16.49
N LEU A 277 -6.35 -12.73 -15.87
CA LEU A 277 -6.45 -14.14 -15.50
C LEU A 277 -6.60 -15.07 -16.72
N SER A 278 -7.07 -14.59 -17.86
CA SER A 278 -7.04 -15.36 -19.10
C SER A 278 -5.62 -15.57 -19.63
N LEU A 279 -4.72 -14.60 -19.38
CA LEU A 279 -3.32 -14.64 -19.78
C LEU A 279 -2.43 -15.32 -18.72
N TYR A 280 -2.80 -15.16 -17.44
CA TYR A 280 -2.04 -15.60 -16.26
C TYR A 280 -2.93 -16.38 -15.29
N PRO A 281 -3.48 -17.56 -15.68
CA PRO A 281 -4.50 -18.28 -14.92
C PRO A 281 -4.04 -18.76 -13.53
N ASN A 282 -2.75 -18.93 -13.33
CA ASN A 282 -2.15 -19.33 -12.07
C ASN A 282 -1.36 -18.19 -11.41
N GLY A 283 -1.39 -16.99 -12.01
CA GLY A 283 -0.63 -15.84 -11.54
C GLY A 283 -1.05 -15.42 -10.12
N VAL A 284 -0.14 -15.60 -9.16
CA VAL A 284 -0.39 -15.35 -7.73
C VAL A 284 -0.95 -13.94 -7.47
N TRP A 285 -0.49 -12.93 -8.21
CA TRP A 285 -0.91 -11.54 -8.07
C TRP A 285 -2.37 -11.33 -8.47
N PHE A 286 -2.77 -11.85 -9.65
CA PHE A 286 -4.13 -11.68 -10.16
C PHE A 286 -5.14 -12.50 -9.38
N LEU A 287 -4.74 -13.70 -8.92
CA LEU A 287 -5.54 -14.51 -8.01
C LEU A 287 -5.78 -13.78 -6.67
N PHE A 288 -4.74 -13.13 -6.13
CA PHE A 288 -4.84 -12.31 -4.93
C PHE A 288 -5.80 -11.12 -5.13
N PHE A 289 -5.65 -10.36 -6.22
CA PHE A 289 -6.54 -9.24 -6.52
C PHE A 289 -7.98 -9.69 -6.78
N LYS A 290 -8.20 -10.86 -7.36
CA LYS A 290 -9.55 -11.41 -7.49
C LYS A 290 -10.15 -11.70 -6.12
N GLY A 291 -9.40 -12.32 -5.21
CA GLY A 291 -9.82 -12.50 -3.83
C GLY A 291 -10.15 -11.16 -3.14
N ARG A 292 -9.33 -10.12 -3.39
CA ARG A 292 -9.55 -8.79 -2.84
C ARG A 292 -10.80 -8.10 -3.41
N LEU A 293 -11.07 -8.27 -4.70
CA LEU A 293 -12.29 -7.78 -5.34
C LEU A 293 -13.54 -8.42 -4.72
N GLU A 294 -13.54 -9.76 -4.59
CA GLU A 294 -14.64 -10.48 -3.97
C GLU A 294 -14.86 -10.06 -2.51
N LEU A 295 -13.78 -9.94 -1.74
CA LEU A 295 -13.86 -9.41 -0.36
C LEU A 295 -14.47 -8.01 -0.34
N THR A 296 -13.99 -7.11 -1.19
CA THR A 296 -14.49 -5.73 -1.25
C THR A 296 -15.97 -5.67 -1.63
N ARG A 297 -16.46 -6.59 -2.45
CA ARG A 297 -17.88 -6.75 -2.78
C ARG A 297 -18.73 -7.35 -1.64
N GLY A 298 -18.11 -7.89 -0.60
CA GLY A 298 -18.79 -8.60 0.49
C GLY A 298 -18.99 -10.10 0.25
N ASN A 299 -18.39 -10.65 -0.80
CA ASN A 299 -18.45 -12.07 -1.14
C ASN A 299 -17.35 -12.83 -0.38
N PHE A 300 -17.49 -12.92 0.94
CA PHE A 300 -16.45 -13.44 1.83
C PHE A 300 -16.06 -14.89 1.49
N GLU A 301 -17.03 -15.75 1.22
CA GLU A 301 -16.81 -17.17 0.92
C GLU A 301 -15.98 -17.34 -0.37
N HIS A 302 -16.34 -16.63 -1.43
CA HIS A 302 -15.55 -16.61 -2.67
C HIS A 302 -14.17 -15.98 -2.48
N SER A 303 -14.05 -14.95 -1.64
CA SER A 303 -12.75 -14.36 -1.35
C SER A 303 -11.79 -15.36 -0.68
N LEU A 304 -12.30 -16.21 0.24
CA LEU A 304 -11.52 -17.27 0.87
C LEU A 304 -11.01 -18.29 -0.18
N GLU A 305 -11.83 -18.65 -1.15
CA GLU A 305 -11.45 -19.56 -2.24
C GLU A 305 -10.32 -18.97 -3.09
N TRP A 306 -10.46 -17.70 -3.52
CA TRP A 306 -9.47 -17.05 -4.36
C TRP A 306 -8.14 -16.80 -3.64
N TYR A 307 -8.16 -16.36 -2.38
CA TYR A 307 -6.94 -16.22 -1.58
C TYR A 307 -6.26 -17.56 -1.34
N THR A 308 -7.06 -18.62 -1.12
CA THR A 308 -6.53 -19.97 -0.96
C THR A 308 -5.91 -20.47 -2.26
N LYS A 309 -6.54 -20.23 -3.42
CA LYS A 309 -5.97 -20.54 -4.72
C LYS A 309 -4.68 -19.74 -4.96
N SER A 310 -4.65 -18.46 -4.56
CA SER A 310 -3.49 -17.60 -4.73
C SER A 310 -2.26 -18.12 -3.97
N TRP A 311 -2.34 -18.30 -2.66
CA TRP A 311 -1.16 -18.73 -1.91
C TRP A 311 -0.72 -20.16 -2.25
N LYS A 312 -1.61 -21.04 -2.68
CA LYS A 312 -1.29 -22.40 -3.13
C LYS A 312 -0.72 -22.46 -4.55
N SER A 313 -0.72 -21.36 -5.29
CA SER A 313 -0.29 -21.36 -6.70
C SER A 313 1.23 -21.32 -6.86
N GLN A 314 1.99 -21.05 -5.78
CA GLN A 314 3.45 -21.04 -5.79
C GLN A 314 4.03 -21.21 -4.38
N ASP A 315 5.24 -21.82 -4.28
CA ASP A 315 5.94 -22.05 -3.02
C ASP A 315 7.32 -21.39 -2.96
N LEU A 316 7.79 -20.82 -4.07
CA LEU A 316 9.10 -20.18 -4.17
C LEU A 316 9.21 -18.92 -3.31
N TRP A 317 8.11 -18.18 -3.16
CA TRP A 317 8.06 -16.98 -2.35
C TRP A 317 7.07 -17.13 -1.19
N PRO A 318 7.45 -17.76 -0.08
CA PRO A 318 6.59 -17.95 1.09
C PRO A 318 6.08 -16.63 1.68
N GLN A 319 6.81 -15.53 1.50
CA GLN A 319 6.43 -14.21 1.97
C GLN A 319 5.16 -13.69 1.29
N PHE A 320 4.88 -14.13 0.06
CA PHE A 320 3.63 -13.81 -0.61
C PHE A 320 2.43 -14.50 0.07
N HIS A 321 2.64 -15.67 0.66
CA HIS A 321 1.60 -16.36 1.42
C HIS A 321 1.12 -15.50 2.60
N HIS A 322 2.01 -14.72 3.22
CA HIS A 322 1.66 -13.86 4.36
C HIS A 322 0.65 -12.78 4.00
N ILE A 323 0.69 -12.24 2.78
CA ILE A 323 -0.32 -11.27 2.31
C ILE A 323 -1.69 -11.96 2.20
N CYS A 324 -1.73 -13.18 1.64
CA CYS A 324 -2.95 -13.97 1.57
C CYS A 324 -3.45 -14.36 2.97
N PHE A 325 -2.55 -14.77 3.88
CA PHE A 325 -2.92 -15.14 5.25
C PHE A 325 -3.47 -13.95 6.05
N TRP A 326 -2.98 -12.75 5.80
CA TRP A 326 -3.54 -11.52 6.36
C TRP A 326 -4.99 -11.30 5.92
N GLU A 327 -5.28 -11.44 4.64
CA GLU A 327 -6.63 -11.27 4.11
C GLU A 327 -7.57 -12.42 4.54
N LEU A 328 -7.08 -13.67 4.54
CA LEU A 328 -7.81 -14.83 5.05
C LEU A 328 -8.18 -14.67 6.53
N MET A 329 -7.24 -14.19 7.37
CA MET A 329 -7.51 -13.90 8.77
C MET A 329 -8.68 -12.92 8.93
N TRP A 330 -8.68 -11.81 8.18
CA TRP A 330 -9.74 -10.80 8.24
C TRP A 330 -11.07 -11.30 7.69
N ALA A 331 -11.07 -12.07 6.62
CA ALA A 331 -12.28 -12.69 6.08
C ALA A 331 -12.90 -13.65 7.12
N HIS A 332 -12.09 -14.50 7.76
CA HIS A 332 -12.56 -15.37 8.83
C HIS A 332 -13.03 -14.60 10.07
N CYS A 333 -12.38 -13.48 10.45
CA CYS A 333 -12.88 -12.62 11.52
C CYS A 333 -14.25 -12.03 11.17
N SER A 334 -14.47 -11.63 9.92
CA SER A 334 -15.74 -11.08 9.45
C SER A 334 -16.87 -12.12 9.49
N LEU A 335 -16.54 -13.38 9.20
CA LEU A 335 -17.43 -14.54 9.32
C LEU A 335 -17.53 -15.09 10.74
N GLN A 336 -16.84 -14.51 11.72
CA GLN A 336 -16.72 -14.98 13.10
C GLN A 336 -16.24 -16.44 13.24
N GLN A 337 -15.42 -16.88 12.27
CA GLN A 337 -14.77 -18.19 12.27
C GLN A 337 -13.45 -18.11 13.03
N TRP A 338 -13.54 -17.96 14.37
CA TRP A 338 -12.42 -17.60 15.23
C TRP A 338 -11.25 -18.59 15.20
N ASN A 339 -11.51 -19.89 15.08
CA ASN A 339 -10.45 -20.91 15.00
C ASN A 339 -9.57 -20.74 13.78
N GLN A 340 -10.17 -20.53 12.61
CA GLN A 340 -9.47 -20.29 11.36
C GLN A 340 -8.72 -18.96 11.39
N ALA A 341 -9.37 -17.91 11.90
CA ALA A 341 -8.73 -16.61 12.08
C ALA A 341 -7.49 -16.71 12.99
N ALA A 342 -7.60 -17.41 14.14
CA ALA A 342 -6.49 -17.61 15.07
C ALA A 342 -5.33 -18.40 14.46
N MET A 343 -5.63 -19.39 13.60
CA MET A 343 -4.62 -20.16 12.87
C MET A 343 -3.79 -19.24 11.98
N PHE A 344 -4.40 -18.44 11.12
CA PHE A 344 -3.69 -17.51 10.24
C PHE A 344 -2.94 -16.43 11.03
N ALA A 345 -3.55 -15.87 12.08
CA ALA A 345 -2.88 -14.92 12.97
C ALA A 345 -1.64 -15.54 13.65
N SER A 346 -1.69 -16.83 14.00
CA SER A 346 -0.55 -17.55 14.58
C SER A 346 0.60 -17.69 13.60
N ILE A 347 0.31 -18.03 12.33
CA ILE A 347 1.33 -18.14 11.28
C ILE A 347 1.98 -16.77 11.06
N LEU A 348 1.19 -15.71 10.90
CA LEU A 348 1.69 -14.35 10.71
C LEU A 348 2.56 -13.87 11.89
N ALA A 349 2.14 -14.12 13.12
CA ALA A 349 2.90 -13.74 14.30
C ALA A 349 4.26 -14.46 14.41
N LYS A 350 4.36 -15.68 13.88
CA LYS A 350 5.55 -16.50 13.91
C LYS A 350 6.51 -16.21 12.75
N GLU A 351 5.98 -16.04 11.54
CA GLU A 351 6.75 -16.12 10.29
C GLU A 351 6.89 -14.77 9.57
N SER A 352 5.97 -13.82 9.77
CA SER A 352 5.97 -12.56 9.05
C SER A 352 6.78 -11.48 9.76
N ASN A 353 7.63 -10.77 9.00
CA ASN A 353 8.45 -9.66 9.50
C ASN A 353 7.78 -8.28 9.37
N TRP A 354 6.59 -8.17 8.75
CA TRP A 354 5.97 -6.88 8.47
C TRP A 354 5.60 -6.07 9.72
N SER A 355 4.94 -6.68 10.70
CA SER A 355 4.69 -6.08 12.01
C SER A 355 4.30 -7.15 13.04
N ARG A 356 5.31 -7.72 13.66
CA ARG A 356 5.11 -8.73 14.69
C ARG A 356 4.29 -8.20 15.88
N THR A 357 4.44 -6.91 16.21
CA THR A 357 3.63 -6.22 17.21
C THR A 357 2.13 -6.35 16.92
N ILE A 358 1.72 -6.03 15.68
CA ILE A 358 0.31 -6.10 15.27
C ILE A 358 -0.17 -7.55 15.28
N TYR A 359 0.58 -8.48 14.73
CA TYR A 359 0.16 -9.89 14.62
C TYR A 359 0.00 -10.58 15.98
N LEU A 360 0.89 -10.31 16.94
CA LEU A 360 0.77 -10.83 18.30
C LEU A 360 -0.50 -10.32 18.98
N TYR A 361 -0.78 -9.02 18.85
CA TYR A 361 -2.01 -8.44 19.40
C TYR A 361 -3.26 -8.99 18.70
N GLN A 362 -3.28 -9.10 17.39
CA GLN A 362 -4.41 -9.66 16.63
C GLN A 362 -4.71 -11.08 17.08
N ARG A 363 -3.69 -11.91 17.21
CA ARG A 363 -3.86 -13.27 17.71
C ARG A 363 -4.48 -13.28 19.10
N ALA A 364 -3.99 -12.45 20.02
CA ALA A 364 -4.56 -12.32 21.35
C ALA A 364 -6.01 -11.82 21.31
N ALA A 365 -6.30 -10.80 20.50
CA ALA A 365 -7.64 -10.24 20.34
C ALA A 365 -8.64 -11.27 19.76
N ILE A 366 -8.22 -12.12 18.83
CA ILE A 366 -9.05 -13.19 18.28
C ILE A 366 -9.32 -14.27 19.35
N LEU A 367 -8.30 -14.66 20.12
CA LEU A 367 -8.46 -15.63 21.21
C LEU A 367 -9.43 -15.13 22.29
N ILE A 368 -9.44 -13.83 22.61
CA ILE A 368 -10.41 -13.23 23.55
C ILE A 368 -11.85 -13.39 23.04
N MET A 369 -12.07 -13.40 21.72
CA MET A 369 -13.42 -13.59 21.15
C MET A 369 -13.92 -15.04 21.18
N GLN A 370 -13.03 -16.01 21.33
CA GLN A 370 -13.41 -17.42 21.52
C GLN A 370 -14.01 -17.57 22.91
N LYS A 371 -15.33 -17.60 23.04
CA LYS A 371 -16.04 -17.79 24.34
C LYS A 371 -16.23 -19.26 24.66
N PRO A 372 -15.99 -19.65 25.93
CA PRO A 372 -15.14 -18.98 26.91
C PRO A 372 -13.70 -19.54 26.81
N PRO A 373 -12.66 -18.80 27.20
CA PRO A 373 -11.38 -19.40 27.48
C PRO A 373 -11.55 -20.25 28.75
N THR A 374 -11.98 -21.48 28.58
CA THR A 374 -12.26 -22.42 29.67
C THR A 374 -10.99 -23.04 30.22
N GLN A 375 -9.86 -22.93 29.47
CA GLN A 375 -8.60 -23.51 29.86
C GLN A 375 -7.63 -22.42 30.34
N SER A 376 -6.96 -22.70 31.47
CA SER A 376 -5.94 -21.80 32.06
C SER A 376 -4.80 -21.51 31.07
N GLU A 377 -4.49 -22.44 30.17
CA GLU A 377 -3.46 -22.33 29.14
C GLU A 377 -3.78 -21.25 28.09
N GLU A 378 -5.03 -21.13 27.62
CA GLU A 378 -5.42 -20.10 26.67
C GLU A 378 -5.33 -18.70 27.26
N LYS A 379 -5.73 -18.52 28.54
CA LYS A 379 -5.55 -17.25 29.25
C LYS A 379 -4.08 -16.88 29.41
N GLN A 380 -3.21 -17.85 29.74
CA GLN A 380 -1.78 -17.63 29.83
C GLN A 380 -1.17 -17.28 28.48
N LEU A 381 -1.68 -17.88 27.39
CA LEU A 381 -1.24 -17.54 26.03
C LEU A 381 -1.61 -16.10 25.68
N VAL A 382 -2.85 -15.65 25.94
CA VAL A 382 -3.26 -14.27 25.72
C VAL A 382 -2.39 -13.30 26.50
N ASP A 383 -2.14 -13.54 27.80
CA ASP A 383 -1.25 -12.74 28.63
C ASP A 383 0.17 -12.64 28.02
N THR A 384 0.69 -13.76 27.57
CA THR A 384 2.03 -13.84 26.96
C THR A 384 2.10 -13.03 25.66
N LEU A 385 1.11 -13.18 24.79
CA LEU A 385 1.03 -12.44 23.52
C LEU A 385 0.91 -10.92 23.76
N MET A 386 0.05 -10.50 24.71
CA MET A 386 -0.13 -9.10 25.08
C MET A 386 1.16 -8.49 25.66
N MET A 387 1.91 -9.26 26.47
CA MET A 387 3.19 -8.83 27.04
C MET A 387 4.31 -8.72 25.98
N GLN A 388 4.34 -9.64 25.01
CA GLN A 388 5.37 -9.68 23.98
C GLN A 388 5.17 -8.64 22.87
N ALA A 389 3.92 -8.26 22.53
CA ALA A 389 3.62 -7.39 21.41
C ALA A 389 4.41 -6.06 21.43
N PRO A 390 4.54 -5.32 22.54
CA PRO A 390 5.30 -4.05 22.56
C PRO A 390 6.80 -4.19 22.27
N ALA A 391 7.40 -5.37 22.54
CA ALA A 391 8.83 -5.60 22.35
C ALA A 391 9.27 -5.65 20.87
N HIS A 392 8.31 -5.83 19.94
CA HIS A 392 8.58 -5.96 18.51
C HIS A 392 8.23 -4.70 17.71
N LYS A 393 8.07 -3.57 18.39
CA LYS A 393 7.76 -2.28 17.77
C LYS A 393 8.80 -1.89 16.73
N GLN A 394 8.32 -1.61 15.52
CA GLN A 394 9.13 -1.14 14.41
C GLN A 394 9.08 0.38 14.26
N ARG A 395 10.11 0.93 13.61
CA ARG A 395 10.13 2.33 13.18
C ARG A 395 10.36 2.38 11.68
N ILE A 396 9.58 3.19 10.98
CA ILE A 396 9.79 3.51 9.58
C ILE A 396 10.01 5.02 9.49
N ALA A 397 11.09 5.44 8.85
CA ALA A 397 11.50 6.84 8.78
C ALA A 397 11.59 7.51 10.18
N GLY A 398 12.16 6.80 11.17
CA GLY A 398 12.30 7.27 12.55
C GLY A 398 11.00 7.37 13.35
N LYS A 399 9.85 7.05 12.77
CA LYS A 399 8.53 7.13 13.40
C LYS A 399 7.91 5.76 13.57
N SER A 400 7.31 5.53 14.74
CA SER A 400 6.51 4.34 14.97
C SER A 400 5.25 4.35 14.12
N LEU A 401 4.89 3.20 13.56
CA LEU A 401 3.66 3.03 12.81
C LEU A 401 2.43 3.41 13.67
N PRO A 402 1.48 4.20 13.17
CA PRO A 402 0.29 4.59 13.94
C PRO A 402 -0.48 3.40 14.50
N MET A 403 -0.62 2.31 13.73
CA MET A 403 -1.30 1.09 14.17
C MET A 403 -0.53 0.34 15.26
N GLU A 404 0.81 0.34 15.22
CA GLU A 404 1.60 -0.25 16.31
C GLU A 404 1.47 0.54 17.60
N LYS A 405 1.48 1.89 17.52
CA LYS A 405 1.21 2.73 18.70
C LYS A 405 -0.17 2.43 19.32
N PHE A 406 -1.18 2.29 18.45
CA PHE A 406 -2.53 1.93 18.88
C PHE A 406 -2.55 0.59 19.60
N VAL A 407 -2.00 -0.44 18.98
CA VAL A 407 -1.95 -1.79 19.54
C VAL A 407 -1.17 -1.84 20.86
N ILE A 408 -0.05 -1.14 20.97
CA ILE A 408 0.75 -1.09 22.21
C ILE A 408 -0.08 -0.45 23.34
N LYS A 409 -0.79 0.64 23.07
CA LYS A 409 -1.69 1.26 24.04
C LYS A 409 -2.79 0.30 24.49
N LYS A 410 -3.33 -0.51 23.59
CA LYS A 410 -4.32 -1.53 23.94
C LYS A 410 -3.74 -2.67 24.78
N THR A 411 -2.47 -3.05 24.56
CA THR A 411 -1.81 -4.03 25.47
C THR A 411 -1.59 -3.45 26.86
N GLU A 412 -1.17 -2.19 27.00
CA GLU A 412 -1.06 -1.50 28.28
C GLU A 412 -2.41 -1.48 29.00
N ARG A 413 -3.48 -1.12 28.27
CA ARG A 413 -4.83 -1.11 28.80
C ARG A 413 -5.34 -2.50 29.22
N TYR A 414 -5.01 -3.55 28.47
CA TYR A 414 -5.36 -4.92 28.85
C TYR A 414 -4.91 -5.24 30.28
N PHE A 415 -3.67 -4.93 30.62
CA PHE A 415 -3.15 -5.18 31.97
C PHE A 415 -3.75 -4.22 33.01
N ALA A 416 -3.90 -2.94 32.69
CA ALA A 416 -4.52 -1.95 33.58
C ALA A 416 -5.99 -2.29 33.87
N GLN A 417 -6.71 -2.90 32.95
CA GLN A 417 -8.11 -3.32 33.05
C GLN A 417 -8.26 -4.78 33.52
N LYS A 418 -7.34 -5.24 34.39
CA LYS A 418 -7.38 -6.58 35.00
C LYS A 418 -7.42 -7.72 33.96
N LYS A 419 -6.61 -7.59 32.91
CA LYS A 419 -6.49 -8.57 31.81
C LYS A 419 -7.79 -8.78 31.04
N SER A 420 -8.46 -7.68 30.70
CA SER A 420 -9.73 -7.68 29.98
C SER A 420 -9.75 -6.55 28.94
N LEU A 421 -10.31 -6.81 27.76
CA LEU A 421 -10.66 -5.83 26.73
C LEU A 421 -12.05 -6.14 26.18
N VAL A 422 -12.79 -5.09 25.85
CA VAL A 422 -14.13 -5.20 25.26
C VAL A 422 -13.99 -5.31 23.74
N LEU A 423 -14.43 -6.42 23.15
CA LEU A 423 -14.50 -6.69 21.72
C LEU A 423 -13.25 -6.25 20.92
N PRO A 424 -12.01 -6.61 21.33
CA PRO A 424 -10.79 -6.03 20.78
C PRO A 424 -10.60 -6.29 19.28
N ILE A 425 -11.11 -7.41 18.76
CA ILE A 425 -11.00 -7.69 17.31
C ILE A 425 -12.01 -6.85 16.51
N PHE A 426 -13.21 -6.57 17.04
CA PHE A 426 -14.16 -5.69 16.36
C PHE A 426 -13.69 -4.25 16.36
N GLU A 427 -13.04 -3.79 17.44
CA GLU A 427 -12.35 -2.51 17.46
C GLU A 427 -11.28 -2.42 16.36
N LEU A 428 -10.43 -3.44 16.21
CA LEU A 428 -9.47 -3.51 15.11
C LEU A 428 -10.14 -3.55 13.73
N MET A 429 -11.17 -4.37 13.55
CA MET A 429 -11.91 -4.44 12.28
C MET A 429 -12.48 -3.07 11.90
N TYR A 430 -12.99 -2.33 12.89
CA TYR A 430 -13.53 -0.99 12.68
C TYR A 430 -12.43 -0.01 12.24
N VAL A 431 -11.33 0.09 12.96
CA VAL A 431 -10.23 1.01 12.59
C VAL A 431 -9.54 0.60 11.29
N TRP A 432 -9.55 -0.69 10.90
CA TRP A 432 -9.11 -1.18 9.60
C TRP A 432 -10.15 -1.00 8.47
N ASN A 433 -11.32 -0.38 8.75
CA ASN A 433 -12.38 -0.10 7.78
C ASN A 433 -13.16 -1.33 7.30
N LEU A 434 -13.06 -2.47 7.99
CA LEU A 434 -13.75 -3.71 7.59
C LEU A 434 -15.25 -3.66 7.81
N PHE A 435 -15.75 -2.83 8.74
CA PHE A 435 -17.19 -2.65 8.94
C PHE A 435 -17.91 -2.17 7.67
N ARG A 436 -17.23 -1.43 6.80
CA ARG A 436 -17.76 -1.04 5.50
C ARG A 436 -17.99 -2.24 4.57
N ILE A 437 -17.08 -3.21 4.57
CA ILE A 437 -17.23 -4.44 3.78
C ILE A 437 -18.30 -5.35 4.39
N VAL A 438 -18.23 -5.57 5.71
CA VAL A 438 -19.23 -6.36 6.43
C VAL A 438 -20.63 -5.79 6.24
N GLY A 439 -20.76 -4.46 6.20
CA GLY A 439 -22.03 -3.76 5.98
C GLY A 439 -22.74 -4.08 4.64
N LYS A 440 -22.03 -4.66 3.67
CA LYS A 440 -22.61 -5.17 2.42
C LYS A 440 -23.38 -6.49 2.60
N ARG A 441 -23.20 -7.14 3.78
CA ARG A 441 -23.85 -8.39 4.17
C ARG A 441 -24.67 -8.15 5.44
N GLN A 442 -25.99 -8.08 5.29
CA GLN A 442 -26.91 -7.80 6.41
C GLN A 442 -26.86 -8.88 7.50
N ASP A 443 -26.73 -10.15 7.11
CA ASP A 443 -26.59 -11.29 8.03
C ASP A 443 -25.34 -11.17 8.90
N LEU A 444 -24.20 -10.84 8.33
CA LEU A 444 -22.95 -10.68 9.07
C LEU A 444 -22.98 -9.43 9.97
N THR A 445 -23.53 -8.33 9.47
CA THR A 445 -23.70 -7.11 10.26
C THR A 445 -24.59 -7.36 11.47
N LEU A 446 -25.71 -8.08 11.28
CA LEU A 446 -26.63 -8.45 12.36
C LEU A 446 -25.95 -9.37 13.39
N ASN A 447 -25.11 -10.30 12.96
CA ASN A 447 -24.37 -11.17 13.88
C ASN A 447 -23.38 -10.38 14.72
N ILE A 448 -22.63 -9.43 14.15
CA ILE A 448 -21.74 -8.53 14.88
C ILE A 448 -22.55 -7.66 15.85
N PHE A 449 -23.67 -7.09 15.40
CA PHE A 449 -24.56 -6.27 16.21
C PHE A 449 -25.05 -7.01 17.48
N LYS A 450 -25.49 -8.28 17.34
CA LYS A 450 -25.90 -9.10 18.49
C LYS A 450 -24.77 -9.30 19.51
N VAL A 451 -23.54 -9.50 19.04
CA VAL A 451 -22.38 -9.64 19.94
C VAL A 451 -22.12 -8.32 20.68
N ILE A 452 -22.28 -7.18 20.02
CA ILE A 452 -22.13 -5.86 20.64
C ILE A 452 -23.22 -5.65 21.72
N GLU A 453 -24.48 -5.99 21.43
CA GLU A 453 -25.57 -5.87 22.42
C GLU A 453 -25.36 -6.77 23.64
N GLU A 454 -24.79 -7.96 23.45
CA GLU A 454 -24.47 -8.82 24.59
C GLU A 454 -23.32 -8.21 25.42
N ALA A 455 -22.29 -7.65 24.79
CA ALA A 455 -21.22 -6.96 25.49
C ALA A 455 -21.73 -5.70 26.24
N GLU A 456 -22.73 -4.97 25.73
CA GLU A 456 -23.38 -3.87 26.44
C GLU A 456 -24.07 -4.36 27.71
N LYS A 457 -24.80 -5.47 27.63
CA LYS A 457 -25.47 -6.08 28.80
C LYS A 457 -24.45 -6.56 29.83
N GLU A 458 -23.35 -7.15 29.41
CA GLU A 458 -22.24 -7.57 30.27
C GLU A 458 -21.60 -6.35 30.96
N LEU A 459 -21.32 -5.26 30.21
CA LEU A 459 -20.75 -4.03 30.75
C LEU A 459 -21.68 -3.37 31.82
N ALA A 460 -22.99 -3.42 31.60
CA ALA A 460 -23.98 -2.87 32.53
C ALA A 460 -24.06 -3.65 33.85
N ARG A 461 -23.67 -4.93 33.87
CA ARG A 461 -23.71 -5.79 35.07
C ARG A 461 -22.48 -5.67 35.96
N VAL A 462 -21.35 -5.17 35.41
CA VAL A 462 -20.10 -5.06 36.17
C VAL A 462 -19.99 -3.70 36.86
N SER A 463 -19.25 -3.66 37.99
CA SER A 463 -18.98 -2.41 38.68
C SER A 463 -18.22 -1.44 37.76
N LYS A 464 -18.60 -0.17 37.81
CA LYS A 464 -17.92 0.87 37.02
C LYS A 464 -16.45 0.97 37.44
N THR A 465 -15.59 0.78 36.46
CA THR A 465 -14.13 0.99 36.55
C THR A 465 -13.77 2.36 36.00
N GLU A 466 -12.52 2.74 36.15
CA GLU A 466 -11.99 3.99 35.53
C GLU A 466 -12.10 4.03 34.00
N PHE A 467 -12.15 2.88 33.32
CA PHE A 467 -12.29 2.75 31.87
C PHE A 467 -13.72 2.44 31.42
N HIS A 468 -14.69 2.59 32.31
CA HIS A 468 -16.09 2.24 31.98
C HIS A 468 -16.61 3.10 30.81
N ALA A 469 -16.34 4.42 30.85
CA ALA A 469 -16.77 5.34 29.80
C ALA A 469 -16.10 5.06 28.44
N ASP A 470 -14.83 4.68 28.44
CA ASP A 470 -14.11 4.28 27.20
C ASP A 470 -14.73 3.01 26.61
N ASN A 471 -15.07 2.02 27.45
CA ASN A 471 -15.70 0.79 27.00
C ASN A 471 -17.13 1.04 26.49
N GLU A 472 -17.92 1.88 27.19
CA GLU A 472 -19.27 2.29 26.76
C GLU A 472 -19.20 3.03 25.41
N ALA A 473 -18.28 3.98 25.27
CA ALA A 473 -18.10 4.74 24.03
C ALA A 473 -17.68 3.85 22.85
N LEU A 474 -16.80 2.87 23.06
CA LEU A 474 -16.44 1.89 22.04
C LEU A 474 -17.66 1.08 21.58
N LEU A 475 -18.43 0.52 22.51
CA LEU A 475 -19.63 -0.26 22.18
C LEU A 475 -20.66 0.58 21.40
N LEU A 476 -20.89 1.82 21.83
CA LEU A 476 -21.80 2.76 21.15
C LEU A 476 -21.32 3.10 19.75
N LEU A 477 -20.02 3.33 19.55
CA LEU A 477 -19.44 3.59 18.22
C LEU A 477 -19.63 2.39 17.29
N LEU A 478 -19.27 1.18 17.73
CA LEU A 478 -19.43 -0.05 16.95
C LEU A 478 -20.91 -0.33 16.64
N LYS A 479 -21.78 -0.12 17.61
CA LYS A 479 -23.25 -0.26 17.47
C LYS A 479 -23.80 0.74 16.47
N GLY A 480 -23.41 2.01 16.58
CA GLY A 480 -23.80 3.07 15.65
C GLY A 480 -23.38 2.78 14.21
N ALA A 481 -22.14 2.29 14.02
CA ALA A 481 -21.65 1.88 12.72
C ALA A 481 -22.44 0.70 12.13
N CYS A 482 -22.79 -0.32 12.92
CA CYS A 482 -23.66 -1.42 12.48
C CYS A 482 -25.05 -0.92 12.10
N LEU A 483 -25.68 -0.10 12.95
CA LEU A 483 -27.02 0.45 12.72
C LEU A 483 -27.07 1.30 11.43
N ARG A 484 -26.03 2.09 11.15
CA ARG A 484 -25.92 2.83 9.89
C ARG A 484 -25.90 1.89 8.69
N GLN A 485 -25.09 0.82 8.75
CA GLN A 485 -25.02 -0.19 7.68
C GLN A 485 -26.35 -0.97 7.52
N MET A 486 -27.07 -1.23 8.62
CA MET A 486 -28.40 -1.85 8.60
C MET A 486 -29.54 -0.88 8.22
N LYS A 487 -29.23 0.38 7.86
CA LYS A 487 -30.20 1.41 7.47
C LYS A 487 -31.19 1.79 8.58
N HIS A 488 -30.71 1.86 9.82
CA HIS A 488 -31.45 2.37 10.98
C HIS A 488 -30.91 3.75 11.42
N PRO A 489 -31.12 4.82 10.65
CA PRO A 489 -30.42 6.10 10.82
C PRO A 489 -30.64 6.76 12.18
N LEU A 490 -31.88 6.76 12.69
CA LEU A 490 -32.20 7.41 13.97
C LEU A 490 -31.51 6.69 15.14
N LEU A 491 -31.47 5.36 15.13
CA LEU A 491 -30.80 4.60 16.19
C LEU A 491 -29.29 4.76 16.08
N ALA A 492 -28.74 4.78 14.86
CA ALA A 492 -27.33 5.05 14.64
C ALA A 492 -26.93 6.43 15.17
N GLU A 493 -27.69 7.46 14.83
CA GLU A 493 -27.45 8.83 15.30
C GLU A 493 -27.46 8.92 16.83
N ASN A 494 -28.45 8.32 17.48
CA ASN A 494 -28.54 8.31 18.95
C ASN A 494 -27.30 7.67 19.58
N CYS A 495 -26.83 6.53 19.08
CA CYS A 495 -25.61 5.89 19.59
C CYS A 495 -24.38 6.78 19.41
N LEU A 496 -24.20 7.36 18.21
CA LEU A 496 -23.05 8.17 17.89
C LEU A 496 -23.00 9.50 18.65
N ARG A 497 -24.15 10.17 18.83
CA ARG A 497 -24.24 11.37 19.68
C ARG A 497 -23.93 11.08 21.13
N ARG A 498 -24.37 9.94 21.65
CA ARG A 498 -24.06 9.53 23.01
C ARG A 498 -22.55 9.29 23.22
N VAL A 499 -21.81 8.85 22.19
CA VAL A 499 -20.32 8.82 22.28
C VAL A 499 -19.77 10.21 22.56
N LEU A 500 -20.28 11.25 21.87
CA LEU A 500 -19.82 12.63 22.05
C LEU A 500 -20.18 13.20 23.43
N GLU A 501 -21.30 12.78 24.02
CA GLU A 501 -21.68 13.16 25.38
C GLU A 501 -20.71 12.61 26.45
N LEU A 502 -19.99 11.52 26.14
CA LEU A 502 -19.01 10.90 27.04
C LEU A 502 -17.64 11.59 27.03
N ASP A 503 -17.43 12.65 26.24
CA ASP A 503 -16.15 13.35 26.02
C ASP A 503 -15.36 13.53 27.34
N LYS A 504 -15.97 14.17 28.35
CA LYS A 504 -15.31 14.45 29.65
C LYS A 504 -15.04 13.20 30.50
N SER A 505 -15.64 12.07 30.16
CA SER A 505 -15.56 10.81 30.90
C SER A 505 -14.59 9.82 30.29
N ILE A 506 -14.30 9.94 28.97
CA ILE A 506 -13.31 9.12 28.25
C ILE A 506 -11.91 9.51 28.74
N LYS A 507 -11.11 8.52 29.14
CA LYS A 507 -9.77 8.74 29.68
C LYS A 507 -8.66 8.53 28.65
N GLU A 508 -8.69 7.43 27.92
CA GLU A 508 -7.60 7.02 27.04
C GLU A 508 -8.00 6.97 25.56
N ASP A 509 -9.20 6.48 25.27
CA ASP A 509 -9.64 6.22 23.90
C ASP A 509 -10.27 7.46 23.24
N THR A 510 -9.61 8.61 23.36
CA THR A 510 -10.08 9.89 22.80
C THR A 510 -10.31 9.87 21.29
N TYR A 511 -9.72 8.89 20.57
CA TYR A 511 -9.97 8.69 19.15
C TYR A 511 -11.44 8.34 18.84
N LEU A 512 -12.20 7.80 19.81
CA LEU A 512 -13.61 7.44 19.62
C LEU A 512 -14.47 8.65 19.25
N LEU A 513 -14.15 9.84 19.76
CA LEU A 513 -14.89 11.08 19.51
C LEU A 513 -14.83 11.51 18.03
N PRO A 514 -13.64 11.76 17.44
CA PRO A 514 -13.58 12.12 16.02
C PRO A 514 -14.06 11.00 15.09
N TYR A 515 -13.90 9.72 15.46
CA TYR A 515 -14.44 8.62 14.68
C TYR A 515 -15.97 8.59 14.73
N ALA A 516 -16.60 8.86 15.87
CA ALA A 516 -18.06 8.99 15.96
C ALA A 516 -18.58 10.20 15.16
N THR A 517 -17.85 11.32 15.16
CA THR A 517 -18.20 12.51 14.36
C THR A 517 -18.12 12.19 12.85
N VAL A 518 -17.12 11.43 12.41
CA VAL A 518 -17.04 10.97 11.00
C VAL A 518 -18.17 10.00 10.66
N GLU A 519 -18.56 9.09 11.58
CA GLU A 519 -19.73 8.22 11.34
C GLU A 519 -21.02 9.03 11.19
N LEU A 520 -21.20 10.14 11.94
CA LEU A 520 -22.32 11.07 11.75
C LEU A 520 -22.27 11.75 10.38
N ALA A 521 -21.06 12.09 9.89
CA ALA A 521 -20.89 12.61 8.54
C ALA A 521 -21.30 11.58 7.47
N LEU A 522 -20.86 10.33 7.62
CA LEU A 522 -21.23 9.24 6.70
C LEU A 522 -22.75 8.97 6.75
N LEU A 523 -23.35 9.05 7.93
CA LEU A 523 -24.80 8.92 8.10
C LEU A 523 -25.55 10.05 7.37
N ALA A 524 -25.06 11.29 7.48
CA ALA A 524 -25.62 12.43 6.76
C ALA A 524 -25.48 12.27 5.24
N GLN A 525 -24.35 11.73 4.75
CA GLN A 525 -24.17 11.38 3.33
C GLN A 525 -25.17 10.32 2.87
N ASP A 526 -25.35 9.24 3.66
CA ASP A 526 -26.31 8.17 3.36
C ASP A 526 -27.76 8.71 3.26
N GLN A 527 -28.07 9.81 3.94
CA GLN A 527 -29.35 10.53 3.90
C GLN A 527 -29.43 11.63 2.83
N GLY A 528 -28.37 11.83 2.04
CA GLY A 528 -28.29 12.86 1.01
C GLY A 528 -28.05 14.29 1.54
N ASN A 529 -27.77 14.46 2.84
CA ASN A 529 -27.50 15.77 3.44
C ASN A 529 -26.02 16.14 3.36
N VAL A 530 -25.61 16.60 2.17
CA VAL A 530 -24.21 16.92 1.86
C VAL A 530 -23.64 18.03 2.76
N GLN A 531 -24.42 19.09 3.03
CA GLN A 531 -23.95 20.22 3.84
C GLN A 531 -23.69 19.81 5.29
N LEU A 532 -24.56 19.01 5.87
CA LEU A 532 -24.39 18.47 7.22
C LEU A 532 -23.19 17.53 7.28
N ALA A 533 -22.99 16.71 6.26
CA ALA A 533 -21.83 15.82 6.16
C ALA A 533 -20.51 16.60 6.13
N ILE A 534 -20.43 17.65 5.31
CA ILE A 534 -19.26 18.55 5.26
C ILE A 534 -19.01 19.16 6.63
N GLY A 535 -20.07 19.68 7.30
CA GLY A 535 -19.95 20.25 8.63
C GLY A 535 -19.34 19.30 9.66
N PHE A 536 -19.81 18.04 9.72
CA PHE A 536 -19.24 17.02 10.61
C PHE A 536 -17.79 16.64 10.24
N LEU A 537 -17.45 16.57 8.95
CA LEU A 537 -16.07 16.25 8.53
C LEU A 537 -15.10 17.38 8.91
N GLU A 538 -15.51 18.64 8.74
CA GLU A 538 -14.73 19.81 9.16
C GLU A 538 -14.58 19.85 10.68
N ASP A 539 -15.64 19.55 11.42
CA ASP A 539 -15.63 19.47 12.89
C ASP A 539 -14.65 18.39 13.37
N ALA A 540 -14.75 17.17 12.81
CA ALA A 540 -13.85 16.06 13.14
C ALA A 540 -12.38 16.39 12.87
N LYS A 541 -12.09 17.17 11.82
CA LYS A 541 -10.75 17.60 11.46
C LYS A 541 -10.21 18.70 12.37
N LYS A 542 -11.04 19.66 12.76
CA LYS A 542 -10.63 20.92 13.39
C LYS A 542 -10.62 20.85 14.93
N ASN A 543 -11.61 20.17 15.50
CA ASN A 543 -11.86 20.22 16.94
C ASN A 543 -11.21 19.07 17.72
N PHE A 544 -10.66 18.06 17.06
CA PHE A 544 -9.98 16.94 17.70
C PHE A 544 -8.54 16.80 17.21
N THR A 545 -7.59 16.77 18.13
CA THR A 545 -6.15 16.67 17.84
C THR A 545 -5.44 15.81 18.87
N GLY A 546 -4.29 15.23 18.51
CA GLY A 546 -3.42 14.49 19.44
C GLY A 546 -3.90 13.09 19.81
N TYR A 547 -4.92 12.56 19.13
CA TYR A 547 -5.48 11.23 19.39
C TYR A 547 -4.77 10.13 18.57
N LEU A 548 -4.96 8.88 18.99
CA LEU A 548 -4.42 7.73 18.24
C LEU A 548 -5.08 7.62 16.86
N LEU A 549 -4.30 7.26 15.83
CA LEU A 549 -4.75 7.10 14.44
C LEU A 549 -5.22 8.39 13.75
N GLU A 550 -4.91 9.56 14.29
CA GLU A 550 -5.29 10.88 13.76
C GLU A 550 -4.93 11.03 12.27
N SER A 551 -3.69 10.75 11.89
CA SER A 551 -3.25 10.88 10.51
C SER A 551 -4.07 10.00 9.55
N ARG A 552 -4.45 8.79 9.98
CA ARG A 552 -5.27 7.86 9.19
C ARG A 552 -6.68 8.39 8.97
N LEU A 553 -7.30 8.93 10.02
CA LEU A 553 -8.64 9.52 9.91
C LEU A 553 -8.62 10.80 9.07
N HIS A 554 -7.61 11.64 9.23
CA HIS A 554 -7.44 12.87 8.44
C HIS A 554 -7.33 12.59 6.94
N PHE A 555 -6.64 11.52 6.51
CA PHE A 555 -6.62 11.11 5.11
C PHE A 555 -8.02 10.80 4.57
N ARG A 556 -8.82 10.07 5.32
CA ARG A 556 -10.20 9.73 4.94
C ARG A 556 -11.09 10.96 4.89
N ILE A 557 -11.03 11.81 5.92
CA ILE A 557 -11.77 13.09 5.96
C ILE A 557 -11.43 13.94 4.74
N HIS A 558 -10.13 14.06 4.42
CA HIS A 558 -9.69 14.84 3.26
C HIS A 558 -10.25 14.27 1.95
N SER A 559 -10.17 12.96 1.76
CA SER A 559 -10.74 12.27 0.58
C SER A 559 -12.24 12.53 0.43
N ASP A 560 -12.99 12.47 1.52
CA ASP A 560 -14.44 12.70 1.50
C ASP A 560 -14.79 14.16 1.24
N LEU A 561 -14.07 15.10 1.86
CA LEU A 561 -14.25 16.53 1.61
C LEU A 561 -13.99 16.90 0.14
N MET A 562 -12.91 16.39 -0.46
CA MET A 562 -12.63 16.59 -1.88
C MET A 562 -13.78 16.09 -2.76
N LYS A 563 -14.30 14.91 -2.47
CA LYS A 563 -15.41 14.30 -3.22
C LYS A 563 -16.70 15.11 -3.08
N LEU A 564 -17.04 15.56 -1.87
CA LEU A 564 -18.29 16.29 -1.59
C LEU A 564 -18.27 17.74 -2.07
N THR A 565 -17.10 18.40 -2.02
CA THR A 565 -16.98 19.83 -2.40
C THR A 565 -16.61 20.03 -3.85
N GLY A 566 -16.15 19.00 -4.58
CA GLY A 566 -15.61 19.12 -5.93
C GLY A 566 -14.32 19.96 -6.01
N LYS A 567 -13.73 20.34 -4.88
CA LYS A 567 -12.51 21.16 -4.81
C LYS A 567 -11.28 20.30 -5.04
N LYS A 568 -10.27 20.87 -5.71
CA LYS A 568 -8.95 20.23 -5.81
C LYS A 568 -8.24 20.24 -4.45
N ALA A 569 -7.26 19.35 -4.29
CA ALA A 569 -6.49 19.20 -3.04
C ALA A 569 -5.85 20.54 -2.56
N GLU A 570 -5.50 21.41 -3.49
CA GLU A 570 -4.87 22.72 -3.26
C GLU A 570 -5.81 23.74 -2.56
N ASP A 571 -7.13 23.56 -2.72
CA ASP A 571 -8.15 24.50 -2.20
C ASP A 571 -8.63 24.15 -0.78
N ILE A 572 -8.27 22.98 -0.28
CA ILE A 572 -8.66 22.53 1.06
C ILE A 572 -7.46 22.76 2.00
N VAL A 573 -7.49 23.87 2.73
CA VAL A 573 -6.46 24.21 3.74
C VAL A 573 -6.36 23.07 4.77
N LEU A 574 -5.19 22.45 4.83
CA LEU A 574 -4.83 21.41 5.81
C LEU A 574 -4.45 22.03 7.16
#